data_a5ee7ecd574aa65f60212c60edfaf4ec
#
_entry.id   a5ee7ecd574aa65f60212c60edfaf4ec
#
_cell.length_a   1.000
_cell.length_b   1.000
_cell.length_c   1.000
_cell.angle_alpha   90.00
_cell.angle_beta   90.00
_cell.angle_gamma   90.00
#
_symmetry.space_group_name_H-M   'P 1'
#
loop_
_entity.id
_entity.type
_entity.pdbx_description
1 polymer ?
#
loop_
_entity_poly.entity_id
_entity_poly.type
_entity_poly.pdbx_seq_one_letter_code
_entity_poly.pdbx_strand_id
1 'polypeptide(L)'
;MQTILGANGIIGEELARELRKNYCSDIRLVGRNPKKTHPDDQLFAADLLDIQNTIEALKNTEIAYLTVGLPYDSEIWLRDWQIIMKNVIEACKFNQCKLVYFDNTYAYLQNSIIQTETTPLACQGKKGRGKKLAATLLLKAIANKEIDAVICRAPEFYGPGKTKGLTNGMVFENLKNNKQPKVFLKDNVKRTPIFTPDASRAMALIGNTPDTYGQTWHLPCDDNRLTYNQFITEIEKQLGRTINFKILNYFTLKVGSFFNKNLKETLELLPRYAIDNIFDSSKFKTRFPNFKVTSYQEGIRIILNDFHIK
;
A
#
# COMPACT_ATOMS: atom_id res chain seq x y z
N MET A 1 -22.22 -8.43 -4.79
CA MET A 1 -20.86 -9.03 -4.83
C MET A 1 -19.80 -7.93 -4.78
N GLN A 2 -18.72 -8.13 -4.01
CA GLN A 2 -17.55 -7.24 -4.01
C GLN A 2 -16.35 -7.98 -4.62
N THR A 3 -15.61 -7.32 -5.51
CA THR A 3 -14.53 -7.94 -6.29
C THR A 3 -13.18 -7.29 -5.99
N ILE A 4 -12.15 -8.12 -5.71
CA ILE A 4 -10.80 -7.67 -5.39
C ILE A 4 -9.87 -7.98 -6.57
N LEU A 5 -9.43 -6.94 -7.27
CA LEU A 5 -8.45 -7.00 -8.36
C LEU A 5 -7.03 -6.95 -7.78
N GLY A 6 -6.27 -8.03 -7.90
CA GLY A 6 -4.95 -8.19 -7.27
C GLY A 6 -5.00 -8.91 -5.91
N ALA A 7 -5.92 -9.84 -5.76
CA ALA A 7 -6.28 -10.49 -4.50
C ALA A 7 -5.14 -11.27 -3.79
N ASN A 8 -4.09 -11.72 -4.50
CA ASN A 8 -2.97 -12.48 -3.89
C ASN A 8 -1.94 -11.60 -3.17
N GLY A 9 -2.08 -10.28 -3.22
CA GLY A 9 -1.25 -9.35 -2.46
C GLY A 9 -1.69 -9.29 -1.00
N ILE A 10 -0.78 -8.89 -0.09
CA ILE A 10 -1.13 -8.80 1.34
C ILE A 10 -2.35 -7.90 1.59
N ILE A 11 -2.45 -6.79 0.91
CA ILE A 11 -3.60 -5.88 1.03
C ILE A 11 -4.89 -6.56 0.53
N GLY A 12 -4.84 -7.27 -0.60
CA GLY A 12 -6.01 -7.99 -1.14
C GLY A 12 -6.47 -9.14 -0.24
N GLU A 13 -5.53 -9.94 0.29
CA GLU A 13 -5.83 -11.04 1.22
C GLU A 13 -6.46 -10.52 2.52
N GLU A 14 -5.87 -9.49 3.14
CA GLU A 14 -6.39 -8.86 4.36
C GLU A 14 -7.76 -8.20 4.12
N LEU A 15 -7.91 -7.53 2.97
CA LEU A 15 -9.18 -6.92 2.58
C LEU A 15 -10.28 -7.97 2.40
N ALA A 16 -9.98 -9.11 1.76
CA ALA A 16 -10.96 -10.18 1.58
C ALA A 16 -11.48 -10.71 2.95
N ARG A 17 -10.56 -10.90 3.91
CA ARG A 17 -10.93 -11.31 5.27
C ARG A 17 -11.79 -10.26 5.98
N GLU A 18 -11.43 -8.98 5.86
CA GLU A 18 -12.16 -7.88 6.49
C GLU A 18 -13.55 -7.71 5.88
N LEU A 19 -13.66 -7.75 4.54
CA LEU A 19 -14.94 -7.65 3.85
C LEU A 19 -15.88 -8.78 4.27
N ARG A 20 -15.40 -10.02 4.29
CA ARG A 20 -16.19 -11.18 4.70
C ARG A 20 -16.66 -11.08 6.13
N LYS A 21 -15.82 -10.60 7.02
CA LYS A 21 -16.10 -10.48 8.43
C LYS A 21 -17.20 -9.44 8.73
N ASN A 22 -17.16 -8.29 8.03
CA ASN A 22 -17.90 -7.10 8.46
C ASN A 22 -18.84 -6.51 7.41
N TYR A 23 -18.75 -6.89 6.11
CA TYR A 23 -19.46 -6.17 5.05
C TYR A 23 -20.19 -7.08 4.05
N CYS A 24 -19.54 -8.10 3.51
CA CYS A 24 -20.09 -8.89 2.41
C CYS A 24 -19.53 -10.31 2.39
N SER A 25 -20.38 -11.31 2.30
CA SER A 25 -19.98 -12.71 2.16
C SER A 25 -19.73 -13.13 0.69
N ASP A 26 -20.28 -12.41 -0.27
CA ASP A 26 -20.14 -12.70 -1.71
C ASP A 26 -18.92 -11.93 -2.28
N ILE A 27 -17.76 -12.61 -2.28
CA ILE A 27 -16.47 -12.04 -2.65
C ILE A 27 -15.87 -12.77 -3.84
N ARG A 28 -15.45 -12.00 -4.85
CA ARG A 28 -14.66 -12.49 -5.99
C ARG A 28 -13.20 -12.03 -5.88
N LEU A 29 -12.30 -12.99 -5.98
CA LEU A 29 -10.84 -12.78 -5.96
C LEU A 29 -10.28 -12.89 -7.38
N VAL A 30 -9.72 -11.81 -7.88
CA VAL A 30 -9.22 -11.69 -9.26
C VAL A 30 -7.71 -11.52 -9.29
N GLY A 31 -7.07 -12.21 -10.20
CA GLY A 31 -5.64 -12.13 -10.48
C GLY A 31 -5.25 -13.15 -11.55
N ARG A 32 -4.00 -13.17 -12.00
CA ARG A 32 -3.53 -14.14 -12.99
C ARG A 32 -3.62 -15.59 -12.50
N ASN A 33 -3.40 -15.82 -11.22
CA ASN A 33 -3.53 -17.12 -10.55
C ASN A 33 -4.14 -16.89 -9.16
N PRO A 34 -5.44 -16.54 -9.05
CA PRO A 34 -6.06 -16.18 -7.79
C PRO A 34 -6.13 -17.38 -6.84
N LYS A 35 -6.00 -17.11 -5.54
CA LYS A 35 -6.09 -18.12 -4.48
C LYS A 35 -7.19 -17.74 -3.51
N LYS A 36 -7.95 -18.72 -3.03
CA LYS A 36 -8.98 -18.51 -2.02
C LYS A 36 -8.36 -18.06 -0.69
N THR A 37 -9.00 -17.12 -0.03
CA THR A 37 -8.79 -16.76 1.37
C THR A 37 -9.82 -17.42 2.28
N HIS A 38 -10.99 -17.80 1.69
CA HIS A 38 -12.07 -18.53 2.33
C HIS A 38 -12.67 -19.56 1.34
N PRO A 39 -13.19 -20.71 1.80
CA PRO A 39 -13.77 -21.74 0.90
C PRO A 39 -14.83 -21.22 -0.08
N ASP A 40 -15.66 -20.25 0.33
CA ASP A 40 -16.76 -19.71 -0.48
C ASP A 40 -16.32 -18.60 -1.46
N ASP A 41 -15.04 -18.21 -1.47
CA ASP A 41 -14.58 -17.19 -2.39
C ASP A 41 -14.70 -17.65 -3.85
N GLN A 42 -15.24 -16.77 -4.70
CA GLN A 42 -15.22 -16.97 -6.15
C GLN A 42 -13.84 -16.60 -6.69
N LEU A 43 -13.27 -17.46 -7.53
CA LEU A 43 -12.00 -17.17 -8.20
C LEU A 43 -12.23 -16.82 -9.65
N PHE A 44 -11.57 -15.79 -10.13
CA PHE A 44 -11.58 -15.41 -11.54
C PHE A 44 -10.15 -15.10 -12.01
N ALA A 45 -9.64 -15.90 -12.95
CA ALA A 45 -8.31 -15.67 -13.55
C ALA A 45 -8.41 -14.58 -14.62
N ALA A 46 -7.69 -13.47 -14.43
CA ALA A 46 -7.65 -12.36 -15.39
C ALA A 46 -6.30 -11.67 -15.38
N ASP A 47 -5.92 -11.19 -16.58
CA ASP A 47 -4.87 -10.18 -16.74
C ASP A 47 -5.53 -8.82 -16.95
N LEU A 48 -5.28 -7.87 -16.06
CA LEU A 48 -5.85 -6.52 -16.13
C LEU A 48 -5.24 -5.65 -17.24
N LEU A 49 -4.22 -6.13 -17.92
CA LEU A 49 -3.72 -5.52 -19.17
C LEU A 49 -4.65 -5.81 -20.35
N ASP A 50 -5.53 -6.80 -20.25
CA ASP A 50 -6.56 -7.13 -21.20
C ASP A 50 -7.91 -6.54 -20.78
N ILE A 51 -8.50 -5.72 -21.64
CA ILE A 51 -9.76 -5.03 -21.37
C ILE A 51 -10.95 -6.02 -21.27
N GLN A 52 -11.01 -7.03 -22.12
CA GLN A 52 -12.13 -8.00 -22.11
C GLN A 52 -12.10 -8.85 -20.83
N ASN A 53 -10.91 -9.33 -20.46
CA ASN A 53 -10.70 -10.03 -19.19
C ASN A 53 -11.11 -9.14 -17.99
N THR A 54 -10.81 -7.85 -18.05
CA THR A 54 -11.14 -6.92 -16.96
C THR A 54 -12.65 -6.68 -16.87
N ILE A 55 -13.35 -6.54 -18.01
CA ILE A 55 -14.81 -6.40 -18.06
C ILE A 55 -15.50 -7.63 -17.48
N GLU A 56 -15.13 -8.84 -17.94
CA GLU A 56 -15.71 -10.08 -17.43
C GLU A 56 -15.42 -10.32 -15.96
N ALA A 57 -14.22 -9.93 -15.47
CA ALA A 57 -13.86 -10.04 -14.06
C ALA A 57 -14.78 -9.21 -13.15
N LEU A 58 -15.34 -8.10 -13.64
CA LEU A 58 -16.22 -7.20 -12.89
C LEU A 58 -17.73 -7.45 -13.13
N LYS A 59 -18.11 -8.47 -13.88
CA LYS A 59 -19.52 -8.83 -14.12
C LYS A 59 -20.25 -9.09 -12.80
N ASN A 60 -21.42 -8.43 -12.61
CA ASN A 60 -22.22 -8.47 -11.39
C ASN A 60 -21.52 -7.94 -10.13
N THR A 61 -20.46 -7.12 -10.29
CA THR A 61 -19.77 -6.47 -9.18
C THR A 61 -20.50 -5.20 -8.77
N GLU A 62 -20.67 -4.98 -7.48
CA GLU A 62 -21.16 -3.71 -6.91
C GLU A 62 -19.98 -2.77 -6.60
N ILE A 63 -18.94 -3.30 -5.93
CA ILE A 63 -17.74 -2.55 -5.55
C ILE A 63 -16.51 -3.34 -6.00
N ALA A 64 -15.70 -2.72 -6.83
CA ALA A 64 -14.39 -3.22 -7.24
C ALA A 64 -13.27 -2.58 -6.40
N TYR A 65 -12.35 -3.38 -5.89
CA TYR A 65 -11.16 -2.92 -5.16
C TYR A 65 -9.91 -3.19 -5.99
N LEU A 66 -9.24 -2.14 -6.45
CA LEU A 66 -7.99 -2.29 -7.21
C LEU A 66 -6.80 -2.27 -6.25
N THR A 67 -6.26 -3.45 -5.92
CA THR A 67 -5.13 -3.65 -4.99
C THR A 67 -3.90 -4.26 -5.65
N VAL A 68 -3.84 -4.22 -6.97
CA VAL A 68 -2.73 -4.80 -7.76
C VAL A 68 -1.39 -4.24 -7.34
N GLY A 69 -0.42 -5.13 -7.16
CA GLY A 69 1.00 -4.82 -7.08
C GLY A 69 1.73 -5.29 -8.34
N LEU A 70 2.41 -4.39 -9.03
CA LEU A 70 3.24 -4.73 -10.19
C LEU A 70 4.65 -5.19 -9.73
N PRO A 71 5.36 -5.97 -10.56
CA PRO A 71 6.78 -6.24 -10.33
C PRO A 71 7.55 -4.94 -10.06
N TYR A 72 8.55 -4.99 -9.16
CA TYR A 72 9.29 -3.79 -8.77
C TYR A 72 10.30 -3.39 -9.85
N ASP A 73 9.77 -2.86 -10.95
CA ASP A 73 10.49 -2.47 -12.17
C ASP A 73 9.89 -1.15 -12.69
N SER A 74 10.73 -0.15 -12.85
CA SER A 74 10.30 1.22 -13.19
C SER A 74 9.70 1.34 -14.59
N GLU A 75 10.13 0.53 -15.56
CA GLU A 75 9.57 0.54 -16.92
C GLU A 75 8.17 -0.11 -16.93
N ILE A 76 8.02 -1.23 -16.22
CA ILE A 76 6.73 -1.88 -16.03
C ILE A 76 5.73 -0.93 -15.37
N TRP A 77 6.16 -0.23 -14.29
CA TRP A 77 5.27 0.70 -13.61
C TRP A 77 4.83 1.87 -14.50
N LEU A 78 5.75 2.43 -15.28
CA LEU A 78 5.46 3.55 -16.17
C LEU A 78 4.49 3.15 -17.29
N ARG A 79 4.64 1.94 -17.83
CA ARG A 79 3.81 1.40 -18.92
C ARG A 79 2.47 0.88 -18.42
N ASP A 80 2.49 -0.03 -17.44
CA ASP A 80 1.33 -0.89 -17.15
C ASP A 80 0.29 -0.21 -16.26
N TRP A 81 0.68 0.69 -15.35
CA TRP A 81 -0.29 1.39 -14.49
C TRP A 81 -1.33 2.18 -15.29
N GLN A 82 -0.93 2.79 -16.40
CA GLN A 82 -1.85 3.54 -17.26
C GLN A 82 -2.86 2.60 -17.97
N ILE A 83 -2.38 1.45 -18.46
CA ILE A 83 -3.21 0.47 -19.16
C ILE A 83 -4.22 -0.12 -18.18
N ILE A 84 -3.75 -0.61 -17.02
CA ILE A 84 -4.60 -1.19 -15.98
C ILE A 84 -5.66 -0.19 -15.55
N MET A 85 -5.28 1.06 -15.26
CA MET A 85 -6.26 2.05 -14.80
C MET A 85 -7.31 2.36 -15.86
N LYS A 86 -6.94 2.50 -17.14
CA LYS A 86 -7.89 2.68 -18.25
C LYS A 86 -8.85 1.50 -18.33
N ASN A 87 -8.34 0.28 -18.33
CA ASN A 87 -9.13 -0.93 -18.43
C ASN A 87 -10.11 -1.06 -17.26
N VAL A 88 -9.64 -0.77 -16.03
CA VAL A 88 -10.50 -0.85 -14.82
C VAL A 88 -11.58 0.24 -14.85
N ILE A 89 -11.28 1.47 -15.28
CA ILE A 89 -12.28 2.53 -15.44
C ILE A 89 -13.36 2.10 -16.45
N GLU A 90 -12.97 1.64 -17.63
CA GLU A 90 -13.92 1.20 -18.67
C GLU A 90 -14.74 -0.02 -18.21
N ALA A 91 -14.11 -0.97 -17.51
CA ALA A 91 -14.82 -2.13 -16.96
C ALA A 91 -15.82 -1.73 -15.87
N CYS A 92 -15.49 -0.76 -15.01
CA CYS A 92 -16.43 -0.21 -14.02
C CYS A 92 -17.60 0.54 -14.68
N LYS A 93 -17.33 1.31 -15.75
CA LYS A 93 -18.40 1.96 -16.53
C LYS A 93 -19.34 0.93 -17.15
N PHE A 94 -18.79 -0.07 -17.81
CA PHE A 94 -19.57 -1.12 -18.48
C PHE A 94 -20.47 -1.90 -17.49
N ASN A 95 -19.92 -2.27 -16.32
CA ASN A 95 -20.61 -3.04 -15.29
C ASN A 95 -21.37 -2.19 -14.28
N GLN A 96 -21.32 -0.86 -14.39
CA GLN A 96 -21.95 0.11 -13.46
C GLN A 96 -21.55 -0.13 -11.99
N CYS A 97 -20.28 -0.49 -11.74
CA CYS A 97 -19.77 -0.74 -10.40
C CYS A 97 -18.89 0.40 -9.89
N LYS A 98 -18.85 0.55 -8.56
CA LYS A 98 -17.99 1.52 -7.87
C LYS A 98 -16.55 1.05 -7.83
N LEU A 99 -15.59 1.97 -7.75
CA LEU A 99 -14.16 1.64 -7.68
C LEU A 99 -13.51 2.21 -6.42
N VAL A 100 -12.84 1.35 -5.67
CA VAL A 100 -11.93 1.71 -4.57
C VAL A 100 -10.50 1.42 -5.03
N TYR A 101 -9.70 2.46 -5.25
CA TYR A 101 -8.32 2.31 -5.72
C TYR A 101 -7.33 2.44 -4.58
N PHE A 102 -6.55 1.39 -4.33
CA PHE A 102 -5.44 1.40 -3.39
C PHE A 102 -4.20 2.02 -4.03
N ASP A 103 -3.83 3.20 -3.58
CA ASP A 103 -2.69 3.96 -4.09
C ASP A 103 -1.57 4.10 -3.05
N ASN A 104 -0.43 4.61 -3.47
CA ASN A 104 0.69 4.94 -2.61
C ASN A 104 1.20 6.38 -2.82
N THR A 105 2.20 6.79 -2.03
CA THR A 105 2.76 8.15 -2.06
C THR A 105 3.86 8.36 -3.10
N TYR A 106 4.10 7.44 -4.05
CA TYR A 106 5.17 7.59 -5.02
C TYR A 106 4.97 8.75 -6.00
N ALA A 107 3.71 9.14 -6.22
CA ALA A 107 3.36 10.29 -7.03
C ALA A 107 3.64 11.66 -6.35
N TYR A 108 3.85 11.69 -5.04
CA TYR A 108 4.18 12.91 -4.32
C TYR A 108 5.65 13.29 -4.49
N LEU A 109 5.92 14.60 -4.41
CA LEU A 109 7.29 15.11 -4.34
C LEU A 109 7.98 14.61 -3.06
N GLN A 110 9.25 14.21 -3.21
CA GLN A 110 10.05 13.74 -2.08
C GLN A 110 10.73 14.95 -1.41
N ASN A 111 10.01 15.54 -0.47
CA ASN A 111 10.45 16.67 0.36
C ASN A 111 9.95 16.48 1.81
N SER A 112 10.29 17.42 2.70
CA SER A 112 9.92 17.41 4.11
C SER A 112 8.53 18.01 4.42
N ILE A 113 7.80 18.43 3.39
CA ILE A 113 6.44 18.98 3.57
C ILE A 113 5.49 17.86 3.99
N ILE A 114 4.63 18.14 4.95
CA ILE A 114 3.60 17.20 5.39
C ILE A 114 2.67 16.88 4.21
N GLN A 115 2.56 15.59 3.89
CA GLN A 115 1.71 15.10 2.83
C GLN A 115 0.25 15.04 3.30
N THR A 116 -0.65 15.66 2.56
CA THR A 116 -2.10 15.63 2.74
C THR A 116 -2.76 15.16 1.45
N GLU A 117 -4.07 14.94 1.47
CA GLU A 117 -4.85 14.55 0.29
C GLU A 117 -4.80 15.58 -0.84
N THR A 118 -4.51 16.85 -0.50
CA THR A 118 -4.37 17.96 -1.45
C THR A 118 -2.94 18.17 -1.95
N THR A 119 -1.97 17.38 -1.46
CA THR A 119 -0.58 17.47 -1.91
C THR A 119 -0.48 17.22 -3.42
N PRO A 120 0.18 18.13 -4.19
CA PRO A 120 0.31 17.98 -5.63
C PRO A 120 1.06 16.69 -6.02
N LEU A 121 0.62 16.06 -7.12
CA LEU A 121 1.32 14.92 -7.72
C LEU A 121 2.50 15.42 -8.56
N ALA A 122 3.67 15.59 -7.92
CA ALA A 122 4.87 16.22 -8.48
C ALA A 122 6.12 15.31 -8.36
N CYS A 123 5.97 14.03 -8.67
CA CYS A 123 7.02 13.03 -8.59
C CYS A 123 8.17 13.26 -9.58
N GLN A 124 9.37 12.73 -9.29
CA GLN A 124 10.55 12.79 -10.15
C GLN A 124 10.85 11.42 -10.71
N GLY A 125 10.61 10.33 -10.44
CA GLY A 125 11.03 9.05 -11.01
C GLY A 125 9.96 8.38 -11.88
N LYS A 126 10.33 7.28 -12.54
CA LYS A 126 9.45 6.54 -13.45
C LYS A 126 8.29 5.87 -12.71
N LYS A 127 8.54 5.25 -11.54
CA LYS A 127 7.49 4.64 -10.72
C LYS A 127 6.48 5.68 -10.25
N GLY A 128 6.99 6.83 -9.77
CA GLY A 128 6.15 7.96 -9.38
C GLY A 128 5.32 8.47 -10.55
N ARG A 129 5.91 8.58 -11.76
CA ARG A 129 5.17 8.99 -12.98
C ARG A 129 4.08 7.99 -13.35
N GLY A 130 4.36 6.68 -13.30
CA GLY A 130 3.34 5.67 -13.56
C GLY A 130 2.14 5.79 -12.61
N LYS A 131 2.39 5.96 -11.32
CA LYS A 131 1.35 6.18 -10.30
C LYS A 131 0.62 7.52 -10.49
N LYS A 132 1.33 8.59 -10.81
CA LYS A 132 0.72 9.90 -11.14
C LYS A 132 -0.24 9.78 -12.30
N LEU A 133 0.16 9.14 -13.39
CA LEU A 133 -0.68 8.97 -14.58
C LEU A 133 -1.94 8.16 -14.27
N ALA A 134 -1.81 7.05 -13.54
CA ALA A 134 -2.96 6.25 -13.11
C ALA A 134 -3.92 7.06 -12.22
N ALA A 135 -3.40 7.76 -11.20
CA ALA A 135 -4.22 8.59 -10.31
C ALA A 135 -4.89 9.75 -11.08
N THR A 136 -4.18 10.39 -12.02
CA THR A 136 -4.74 11.49 -12.83
C THR A 136 -5.88 11.00 -13.74
N LEU A 137 -5.74 9.81 -14.36
CA LEU A 137 -6.82 9.22 -15.15
C LEU A 137 -8.07 8.98 -14.29
N LEU A 138 -7.90 8.42 -13.11
CA LEU A 138 -9.02 8.16 -12.21
C LEU A 138 -9.66 9.46 -11.70
N LEU A 139 -8.87 10.45 -11.29
CA LEU A 139 -9.38 11.76 -10.84
C LEU A 139 -10.16 12.46 -11.95
N LYS A 140 -9.72 12.34 -13.22
CA LYS A 140 -10.45 12.87 -14.38
C LYS A 140 -11.80 12.16 -14.57
N ALA A 141 -11.84 10.84 -14.49
CA ALA A 141 -13.07 10.05 -14.59
C ALA A 141 -14.07 10.41 -13.48
N ILE A 142 -13.57 10.62 -12.24
CA ILE A 142 -14.38 11.09 -11.11
C ILE A 142 -14.95 12.49 -11.40
N ALA A 143 -14.11 13.44 -11.80
CA ALA A 143 -14.52 14.82 -12.08
C ALA A 143 -15.58 14.92 -13.20
N ASN A 144 -15.45 14.07 -14.22
CA ASN A 144 -16.39 13.94 -15.32
C ASN A 144 -17.66 13.14 -14.95
N LYS A 145 -17.76 12.60 -13.73
CA LYS A 145 -18.85 11.72 -13.29
C LYS A 145 -19.02 10.46 -14.15
N GLU A 146 -17.92 9.95 -14.69
CA GLU A 146 -17.92 8.73 -15.50
C GLU A 146 -18.08 7.47 -14.66
N ILE A 147 -17.56 7.48 -13.44
CA ILE A 147 -17.69 6.40 -12.45
C ILE A 147 -17.73 6.96 -11.03
N ASP A 148 -18.36 6.22 -10.13
CA ASP A 148 -18.24 6.44 -8.69
C ASP A 148 -16.95 5.78 -8.19
N ALA A 149 -15.95 6.59 -7.86
CA ALA A 149 -14.68 6.05 -7.40
C ALA A 149 -14.07 6.83 -6.22
N VAL A 150 -13.17 6.17 -5.50
CA VAL A 150 -12.43 6.74 -4.37
C VAL A 150 -10.98 6.28 -4.40
N ILE A 151 -10.04 7.16 -4.06
CA ILE A 151 -8.62 6.85 -3.94
C ILE A 151 -8.27 6.67 -2.46
N CYS A 152 -7.83 5.48 -2.07
CA CYS A 152 -7.31 5.15 -0.75
C CYS A 152 -5.78 5.17 -0.81
N ARG A 153 -5.13 6.24 -0.34
CA ARG A 153 -3.69 6.40 -0.44
C ARG A 153 -3.00 6.03 0.86
N ALA A 154 -1.94 5.23 0.75
CA ALA A 154 -1.15 4.74 1.87
C ALA A 154 0.33 5.14 1.73
N PRO A 155 1.03 5.41 2.85
CA PRO A 155 2.47 5.65 2.83
C PRO A 155 3.25 4.34 2.76
N GLU A 156 4.44 4.30 3.36
CA GLU A 156 5.27 3.11 3.49
C GLU A 156 4.58 2.04 4.37
N PHE A 157 4.79 0.76 4.05
CA PHE A 157 4.12 -0.36 4.74
C PHE A 157 5.02 -1.03 5.77
N TYR A 158 4.41 -1.45 6.87
CA TYR A 158 4.93 -2.47 7.77
C TYR A 158 3.74 -3.36 8.22
N GLY A 159 4.01 -4.62 8.57
CA GLY A 159 2.93 -5.52 8.98
C GLY A 159 3.34 -6.98 9.00
N PRO A 160 2.44 -7.87 9.45
CA PRO A 160 2.68 -9.31 9.51
C PRO A 160 2.62 -9.97 8.12
N GLY A 161 2.81 -11.28 8.12
CA GLY A 161 2.63 -12.14 6.95
C GLY A 161 3.59 -11.82 5.81
N LYS A 162 3.03 -11.73 4.60
CA LYS A 162 3.80 -11.49 3.37
C LYS A 162 4.01 -10.00 3.05
N THR A 163 3.94 -9.11 4.04
CA THR A 163 4.10 -7.66 3.84
C THR A 163 5.43 -7.33 3.17
N LYS A 164 5.36 -6.82 1.94
CA LYS A 164 6.52 -6.41 1.15
C LYS A 164 6.80 -4.92 1.35
N GLY A 165 7.23 -4.55 2.56
CA GLY A 165 7.71 -3.21 2.88
C GLY A 165 9.21 -3.18 3.06
N LEU A 166 9.85 -2.02 2.88
CA LEU A 166 11.28 -1.89 3.16
C LEU A 166 11.58 -2.13 4.64
N THR A 167 10.74 -1.64 5.55
CA THR A 167 10.86 -1.91 6.98
C THR A 167 10.78 -3.40 7.29
N ASN A 168 9.87 -4.16 6.66
CA ASN A 168 9.81 -5.61 6.82
C ASN A 168 11.10 -6.29 6.35
N GLY A 169 11.53 -6.02 5.11
CA GLY A 169 12.69 -6.68 4.51
C GLY A 169 14.02 -6.29 5.18
N MET A 170 14.15 -5.05 5.62
CA MET A 170 15.42 -4.54 6.16
C MET A 170 15.54 -4.71 7.67
N VAL A 171 14.43 -4.75 8.40
CA VAL A 171 14.45 -4.89 9.87
C VAL A 171 13.95 -6.28 10.27
N PHE A 172 12.69 -6.60 10.08
CA PHE A 172 12.09 -7.82 10.62
C PHE A 172 12.61 -9.11 9.97
N GLU A 173 12.76 -9.15 8.64
CA GLU A 173 13.33 -10.31 7.96
C GLU A 173 14.80 -10.56 8.33
N ASN A 174 15.58 -9.51 8.59
CA ASN A 174 16.93 -9.65 9.08
C ASN A 174 16.93 -10.22 10.52
N LEU A 175 16.08 -9.68 11.40
CA LEU A 175 15.96 -10.21 12.78
C LEU A 175 15.53 -11.67 12.79
N LYS A 176 14.50 -12.03 12.01
CA LYS A 176 14.03 -13.42 11.84
C LYS A 176 15.16 -14.39 11.43
N ASN A 177 16.06 -13.92 10.58
CA ASN A 177 17.19 -14.73 10.08
C ASN A 177 18.47 -14.54 10.92
N ASN A 178 18.39 -14.00 12.13
CA ASN A 178 19.54 -13.69 13.00
C ASN A 178 20.62 -12.82 12.30
N LYS A 179 20.18 -11.93 11.39
CA LYS A 179 21.06 -10.99 10.70
C LYS A 179 20.89 -9.60 11.27
N GLN A 180 21.92 -8.77 11.14
CA GLN A 180 21.89 -7.38 11.55
C GLN A 180 20.85 -6.59 10.74
N PRO A 181 19.86 -5.93 11.38
CA PRO A 181 18.94 -5.01 10.73
C PRO A 181 19.68 -3.89 10.00
N LYS A 182 19.05 -3.34 8.98
CA LYS A 182 19.61 -2.26 8.17
C LYS A 182 18.57 -1.17 7.98
N VAL A 183 19.03 0.07 7.91
CA VAL A 183 18.19 1.23 7.59
C VAL A 183 18.84 2.06 6.50
N PHE A 184 18.04 2.81 5.74
CA PHE A 184 18.56 3.60 4.64
C PHE A 184 18.89 5.04 5.10
N LEU A 185 20.04 5.51 4.69
CA LEU A 185 20.57 6.87 4.75
C LEU A 185 20.65 7.48 6.14
N LYS A 186 19.54 7.55 6.87
CA LYS A 186 19.45 8.15 8.23
C LYS A 186 18.48 7.35 9.10
N ASP A 187 18.79 7.29 10.37
CA ASP A 187 17.97 6.65 11.42
C ASP A 187 17.21 7.67 12.29
N ASN A 188 17.53 8.96 12.16
CA ASN A 188 17.03 10.06 12.98
C ASN A 188 16.00 10.97 12.26
N VAL A 189 15.51 10.56 11.09
CA VAL A 189 14.41 11.24 10.39
C VAL A 189 13.09 10.55 10.66
N LYS A 190 12.01 11.34 10.82
CA LYS A 190 10.67 10.82 11.11
C LYS A 190 10.07 10.12 9.91
N ARG A 191 9.40 9.01 10.19
CA ARG A 191 8.70 8.18 9.19
C ARG A 191 7.23 8.02 9.58
N THR A 192 6.40 7.75 8.59
CA THR A 192 4.99 7.41 8.82
C THR A 192 4.65 6.12 8.07
N PRO A 193 5.08 4.94 8.55
CA PRO A 193 4.62 3.68 7.98
C PRO A 193 3.19 3.36 8.43
N ILE A 194 2.41 2.73 7.53
CA ILE A 194 1.08 2.22 7.84
C ILE A 194 1.13 0.72 8.15
N PHE A 195 0.36 0.29 9.15
CA PHE A 195 0.15 -1.12 9.43
C PHE A 195 -0.79 -1.73 8.38
N THR A 196 -0.35 -2.79 7.66
CA THR A 196 -1.09 -3.32 6.50
C THR A 196 -2.50 -3.81 6.82
N PRO A 197 -2.79 -4.45 7.98
CA PRO A 197 -4.16 -4.77 8.35
C PRO A 197 -5.06 -3.54 8.52
N ASP A 198 -4.54 -2.44 9.07
CA ASP A 198 -5.30 -1.20 9.21
C ASP A 198 -5.59 -0.56 7.84
N ALA A 199 -4.65 -0.62 6.90
CA ALA A 199 -4.88 -0.16 5.53
C ALA A 199 -6.04 -0.89 4.89
N SER A 200 -6.11 -2.22 5.02
CA SER A 200 -7.18 -3.06 4.48
C SER A 200 -8.53 -2.81 5.16
N ARG A 201 -8.54 -2.70 6.51
CA ARG A 201 -9.73 -2.37 7.28
C ARG A 201 -10.31 -1.00 6.92
N ALA A 202 -9.44 0.02 6.82
CA ALA A 202 -9.83 1.37 6.44
C ALA A 202 -10.37 1.43 5.00
N MET A 203 -9.75 0.68 4.09
CA MET A 203 -10.20 0.59 2.70
C MET A 203 -11.58 -0.10 2.58
N ALA A 204 -11.82 -1.17 3.36
CA ALA A 204 -13.13 -1.81 3.43
C ALA A 204 -14.20 -0.85 3.97
N LEU A 205 -13.89 -0.10 5.04
CA LEU A 205 -14.78 0.91 5.61
C LEU A 205 -15.12 2.02 4.61
N ILE A 206 -14.11 2.60 3.95
CA ILE A 206 -14.28 3.64 2.93
C ILE A 206 -15.17 3.11 1.79
N GLY A 207 -14.86 1.94 1.24
CA GLY A 207 -15.59 1.37 0.11
C GLY A 207 -17.08 1.11 0.41
N ASN A 208 -17.42 0.82 1.66
CA ASN A 208 -18.79 0.57 2.10
C ASN A 208 -19.48 1.81 2.74
N THR A 209 -18.88 2.99 2.62
CA THR A 209 -19.44 4.25 3.12
C THR A 209 -19.77 5.18 1.93
N PRO A 210 -21.05 5.45 1.60
CA PRO A 210 -21.45 6.13 0.36
C PRO A 210 -20.86 7.53 0.16
N ASP A 211 -20.73 8.33 1.21
CA ASP A 211 -20.26 9.73 1.16
C ASP A 211 -18.73 9.87 1.05
N THR A 212 -18.01 8.76 0.95
CA THR A 212 -16.53 8.75 0.77
C THR A 212 -16.11 8.84 -0.69
N TYR A 213 -16.99 8.55 -1.62
CA TYR A 213 -16.69 8.56 -3.04
C TYR A 213 -16.47 9.97 -3.60
N GLY A 214 -15.86 10.07 -4.76
CA GLY A 214 -15.56 11.36 -5.41
C GLY A 214 -14.29 12.05 -4.89
N GLN A 215 -13.50 11.43 -4.01
CA GLN A 215 -12.38 12.09 -3.33
C GLN A 215 -11.20 11.15 -3.05
N THR A 216 -10.11 11.73 -2.54
CA THR A 216 -8.95 10.98 -2.03
C THR A 216 -9.00 10.94 -0.50
N TRP A 217 -8.64 9.79 0.07
CA TRP A 217 -8.44 9.59 1.50
C TRP A 217 -7.03 9.09 1.77
N HIS A 218 -6.34 9.72 2.70
CA HIS A 218 -5.17 9.15 3.32
C HIS A 218 -5.58 8.10 4.33
N LEU A 219 -5.09 6.87 4.17
CA LEU A 219 -5.39 5.79 5.09
C LEU A 219 -4.72 6.02 6.45
N PRO A 220 -5.37 5.61 7.57
CA PRO A 220 -4.98 6.02 8.91
C PRO A 220 -3.65 5.40 9.36
N CYS A 221 -2.79 6.25 9.90
CA CYS A 221 -1.51 5.87 10.51
C CYS A 221 -1.47 6.30 11.98
N ASP A 222 -0.61 5.67 12.77
CA ASP A 222 -0.30 6.15 14.13
C ASP A 222 0.30 7.57 14.07
N ASP A 223 -0.15 8.45 14.95
CA ASP A 223 0.33 9.83 15.03
C ASP A 223 1.67 9.97 15.75
N ASN A 224 2.11 8.93 16.43
CA ASN A 224 3.42 8.88 17.06
C ASN A 224 4.51 8.63 16.00
N ARG A 225 4.87 9.69 15.26
CA ARG A 225 5.86 9.64 14.17
C ARG A 225 7.24 9.26 14.70
N LEU A 226 7.65 8.01 14.51
CA LEU A 226 8.93 7.50 14.97
C LEU A 226 10.04 7.72 13.92
N THR A 227 11.26 7.94 14.40
CA THR A 227 12.48 7.72 13.61
C THR A 227 12.79 6.22 13.57
N TYR A 228 13.67 5.78 12.66
CA TYR A 228 14.10 4.37 12.66
C TYR A 228 14.82 3.98 13.95
N ASN A 229 15.60 4.89 14.55
CA ASN A 229 16.22 4.64 15.84
C ASN A 229 15.16 4.35 16.91
N GLN A 230 14.14 5.20 17.03
CA GLN A 230 13.03 5.00 17.98
C GLN A 230 12.23 3.73 17.68
N PHE A 231 12.00 3.43 16.40
CA PHE A 231 11.29 2.21 16.00
C PHE A 231 12.05 0.94 16.40
N ILE A 232 13.38 0.91 16.23
CA ILE A 232 14.23 -0.20 16.68
C ILE A 232 14.26 -0.26 18.21
N THR A 233 14.30 0.88 18.90
CA THR A 233 14.20 0.92 20.38
C THR A 233 12.90 0.29 20.90
N GLU A 234 11.77 0.47 20.19
CA GLU A 234 10.53 -0.23 20.57
C GLU A 234 10.62 -1.76 20.35
N ILE A 235 11.35 -2.21 19.32
CA ILE A 235 11.63 -3.64 19.13
C ILE A 235 12.52 -4.17 20.27
N GLU A 236 13.59 -3.46 20.64
CA GLU A 236 14.49 -3.80 21.75
C GLU A 236 13.74 -4.01 23.07
N LYS A 237 12.85 -3.06 23.40
CA LYS A 237 12.01 -3.15 24.61
C LYS A 237 11.19 -4.43 24.65
N GLN A 238 10.63 -4.84 23.51
CA GLN A 238 9.79 -6.03 23.44
C GLN A 238 10.58 -7.34 23.45
N LEU A 239 11.80 -7.31 22.91
CA LEU A 239 12.69 -8.48 22.90
C LEU A 239 13.57 -8.56 24.16
N GLY A 240 13.62 -7.55 24.98
CA GLY A 240 14.47 -7.50 26.18
C GLY A 240 15.97 -7.53 25.89
N ARG A 241 16.40 -7.13 24.68
CA ARG A 241 17.80 -7.15 24.25
C ARG A 241 18.13 -6.00 23.30
N THR A 242 19.37 -5.55 23.32
CA THR A 242 19.88 -4.53 22.38
C THR A 242 20.00 -5.07 20.96
N ILE A 243 19.66 -4.23 19.97
CA ILE A 243 19.73 -4.56 18.55
C ILE A 243 20.71 -3.60 17.86
N ASN A 244 21.89 -4.11 17.52
CA ASN A 244 22.81 -3.38 16.68
C ASN A 244 22.31 -3.40 15.22
N PHE A 245 22.14 -2.22 14.61
CA PHE A 245 21.72 -2.10 13.22
C PHE A 245 22.75 -1.30 12.40
N LYS A 246 22.68 -1.41 11.08
CA LYS A 246 23.59 -0.73 10.16
C LYS A 246 22.85 0.31 9.32
N ILE A 247 23.40 1.52 9.24
CA ILE A 247 22.92 2.55 8.32
C ILE A 247 23.64 2.36 6.98
N LEU A 248 22.86 2.14 5.91
CA LEU A 248 23.36 2.04 4.54
C LEU A 248 23.39 3.44 3.91
N ASN A 249 24.59 3.98 3.71
CA ASN A 249 24.76 5.28 3.08
C ASN A 249 24.52 5.23 1.56
N TYR A 250 24.34 6.39 0.93
CA TYR A 250 24.04 6.50 -0.49
C TYR A 250 25.09 5.83 -1.38
N PHE A 251 26.38 5.99 -1.05
CA PHE A 251 27.48 5.40 -1.83
C PHE A 251 27.40 3.86 -1.83
N THR A 252 27.22 3.24 -0.65
CA THR A 252 27.06 1.77 -0.52
C THR A 252 25.87 1.28 -1.34
N LEU A 253 24.74 2.01 -1.29
CA LEU A 253 23.53 1.64 -2.03
C LEU A 253 23.74 1.80 -3.54
N LYS A 254 24.42 2.86 -3.98
CA LYS A 254 24.74 3.09 -5.38
C LYS A 254 25.68 2.01 -5.94
N VAL A 255 26.74 1.67 -5.22
CA VAL A 255 27.64 0.58 -5.64
C VAL A 255 26.89 -0.75 -5.69
N GLY A 256 26.13 -1.09 -4.66
CA GLY A 256 25.33 -2.32 -4.63
C GLY A 256 24.31 -2.41 -5.77
N SER A 257 23.81 -1.29 -6.27
CA SER A 257 22.84 -1.24 -7.37
C SER A 257 23.39 -1.72 -8.73
N PHE A 258 24.70 -1.73 -8.92
CA PHE A 258 25.31 -2.31 -10.12
C PHE A 258 25.16 -3.84 -10.18
N PHE A 259 25.04 -4.49 -9.02
CA PHE A 259 24.98 -5.93 -8.87
C PHE A 259 23.59 -6.45 -8.50
N ASN A 260 22.67 -5.55 -8.11
CA ASN A 260 21.34 -5.93 -7.64
C ASN A 260 20.24 -5.05 -8.25
N LYS A 261 19.44 -5.63 -9.15
CA LYS A 261 18.35 -4.93 -9.85
C LYS A 261 17.34 -4.31 -8.87
N ASN A 262 16.94 -5.02 -7.81
CA ASN A 262 15.98 -4.49 -6.84
C ASN A 262 16.54 -3.26 -6.11
N LEU A 263 17.84 -3.28 -5.80
CA LEU A 263 18.49 -2.13 -5.19
C LEU A 263 18.58 -0.95 -6.16
N LYS A 264 18.87 -1.21 -7.46
CA LYS A 264 18.82 -0.20 -8.51
C LYS A 264 17.44 0.47 -8.59
N GLU A 265 16.41 -0.34 -8.57
CA GLU A 265 15.02 0.14 -8.57
C GLU A 265 14.64 0.92 -7.30
N THR A 266 15.30 0.66 -6.18
CA THR A 266 15.08 1.37 -4.91
C THR A 266 15.73 2.76 -4.89
N LEU A 267 16.77 3.01 -5.71
CA LEU A 267 17.48 4.31 -5.72
C LEU A 267 16.54 5.50 -5.97
N GLU A 268 15.51 5.31 -6.78
CA GLU A 268 14.49 6.34 -7.05
C GLU A 268 13.81 6.86 -5.77
N LEU A 269 13.68 6.01 -4.76
CA LEU A 269 12.98 6.33 -3.53
C LEU A 269 13.89 6.81 -2.39
N LEU A 270 15.20 6.69 -2.56
CA LEU A 270 16.16 6.99 -1.50
C LEU A 270 16.05 8.42 -0.93
N PRO A 271 15.78 9.47 -1.71
CA PRO A 271 15.71 10.83 -1.15
C PRO A 271 14.76 10.96 0.03
N ARG A 272 13.64 10.21 0.06
CA ARG A 272 12.68 10.21 1.18
C ARG A 272 13.23 9.67 2.51
N TYR A 273 14.35 8.92 2.46
CA TYR A 273 15.01 8.36 3.65
C TYR A 273 16.08 9.30 4.23
N ALA A 274 16.34 10.43 3.58
CA ALA A 274 17.27 11.45 4.05
C ALA A 274 16.60 12.60 4.80
N ILE A 275 15.27 12.67 4.78
CA ILE A 275 14.45 13.77 5.31
C ILE A 275 13.22 13.20 6.04
N ASP A 276 12.59 14.02 6.86
CA ASP A 276 11.30 13.67 7.43
C ASP A 276 10.28 13.38 6.33
N ASN A 277 9.54 12.28 6.48
CA ASN A 277 8.48 11.88 5.56
C ASN A 277 7.20 11.68 6.35
N ILE A 278 6.46 12.77 6.52
CA ILE A 278 5.24 12.85 7.33
C ILE A 278 4.02 12.76 6.41
N PHE A 279 3.19 11.77 6.70
CA PHE A 279 1.92 11.54 6.04
C PHE A 279 0.77 11.83 7.02
N ASP A 280 -0.05 12.81 6.72
CA ASP A 280 -1.19 13.18 7.53
C ASP A 280 -2.44 12.39 7.12
N SER A 281 -3.13 11.82 8.09
CA SER A 281 -4.39 11.10 7.94
C SER A 281 -5.51 11.64 8.84
N SER A 282 -5.41 12.90 9.25
CA SER A 282 -6.37 13.55 10.14
C SER A 282 -7.77 13.62 9.55
N LYS A 283 -7.91 13.82 8.23
CA LYS A 283 -9.18 13.77 7.51
C LYS A 283 -9.93 12.46 7.76
N PHE A 284 -9.25 11.32 7.62
CA PHE A 284 -9.83 10.00 7.89
C PHE A 284 -10.26 9.86 9.35
N LYS A 285 -9.40 10.22 10.29
CA LYS A 285 -9.65 10.09 11.75
C LYS A 285 -10.80 10.98 12.20
N THR A 286 -10.93 12.17 11.64
CA THR A 286 -12.06 13.07 11.88
C THR A 286 -13.37 12.47 11.39
N ARG A 287 -13.38 11.88 10.19
CA ARG A 287 -14.60 11.27 9.62
C ARG A 287 -14.97 9.95 10.31
N PHE A 288 -13.97 9.19 10.76
CA PHE A 288 -14.15 7.88 11.39
C PHE A 288 -13.51 7.81 12.79
N PRO A 289 -14.03 8.57 13.77
CA PRO A 289 -13.39 8.70 15.11
C PRO A 289 -13.36 7.39 15.90
N ASN A 290 -14.23 6.43 15.57
CA ASN A 290 -14.27 5.10 16.20
C ASN A 290 -13.31 4.09 15.56
N PHE A 291 -12.62 4.43 14.48
CA PHE A 291 -11.63 3.54 13.86
C PHE A 291 -10.36 3.50 14.73
N LYS A 292 -10.09 2.33 15.30
CA LYS A 292 -8.89 2.12 16.13
C LYS A 292 -7.68 1.87 15.24
N VAL A 293 -6.77 2.83 15.20
CA VAL A 293 -5.48 2.70 14.54
C VAL A 293 -4.54 1.90 15.44
N THR A 294 -3.89 0.89 14.88
CA THR A 294 -2.88 0.08 15.58
C THR A 294 -1.64 0.93 15.85
N SER A 295 -1.23 1.03 17.13
CA SER A 295 0.01 1.74 17.49
C SER A 295 1.24 1.00 16.95
N TYR A 296 2.37 1.72 16.79
CA TYR A 296 3.63 1.07 16.42
C TYR A 296 4.03 -0.01 17.40
N GLN A 297 3.85 0.23 18.69
CA GLN A 297 4.14 -0.77 19.74
C GLN A 297 3.34 -2.06 19.52
N GLU A 298 2.04 -1.95 19.29
CA GLU A 298 1.16 -3.10 19.05
C GLU A 298 1.48 -3.78 17.71
N GLY A 299 1.68 -3.02 16.63
CA GLY A 299 2.04 -3.55 15.33
C GLY A 299 3.38 -4.31 15.34
N ILE A 300 4.39 -3.79 16.05
CA ILE A 300 5.68 -4.47 16.27
C ILE A 300 5.43 -5.79 17.00
N ARG A 301 4.65 -5.79 18.10
CA ARG A 301 4.33 -7.00 18.86
C ARG A 301 3.69 -8.08 17.99
N ILE A 302 2.75 -7.71 17.15
CA ILE A 302 2.09 -8.62 16.21
C ILE A 302 3.10 -9.23 15.24
N ILE A 303 4.00 -8.41 14.67
CA ILE A 303 5.00 -8.89 13.70
C ILE A 303 6.03 -9.80 14.36
N LEU A 304 6.53 -9.46 15.55
CA LEU A 304 7.49 -10.29 16.28
C LEU A 304 6.91 -11.68 16.57
N ASN A 305 5.63 -11.75 16.97
CA ASN A 305 4.93 -13.01 17.21
C ASN A 305 4.73 -13.80 15.91
N ASP A 306 4.28 -13.16 14.83
CA ASP A 306 4.04 -13.79 13.52
C ASP A 306 5.34 -14.36 12.91
N PHE A 307 6.43 -13.66 13.07
CA PHE A 307 7.75 -14.07 12.56
C PHE A 307 8.50 -14.99 13.53
N HIS A 308 7.96 -15.27 14.73
CA HIS A 308 8.60 -16.05 15.79
C HIS A 308 9.98 -15.49 16.20
N ILE A 309 10.13 -14.16 16.22
CA ILE A 309 11.36 -13.48 16.65
C ILE A 309 11.34 -13.40 18.19
N LYS A 310 12.41 -13.93 18.81
CA LYS A 310 12.60 -13.95 20.26
C LYS A 310 13.79 -13.09 20.69
#